data_1a526ad462981efa8c7b1c2a8d160acf
#
_entry.id   1a526ad462981efa8c7b1c2a8d160acf
#
_cell.length_a   1.000
_cell.length_b   1.000
_cell.length_c   1.000
_cell.angle_alpha   90.00
_cell.angle_beta   90.00
_cell.angle_gamma   90.00
#
_symmetry.space_group_name_H-M   'P 1'
#
loop_
_entity.id
_entity.type
_entity.pdbx_description
1 polymer ?
#
loop_
_entity_poly.entity_id
_entity_poly.type
_entity_poly.pdbx_seq_one_letter_code
_entity_poly.pdbx_strand_id
1 'polypeptide(L)'
;MKNNYSNIYSFNKKVLKKTILSLNKGNIIGIPTETVYGLAGNAYSKASIKKIYKLKKRPKVNPLIIHYTSLKDANKDVIFNKNFFKLYKKFCPGPITFVLKKRENTNIDKLATAGLNTVAIRFPKNNIVKTVIRSSKFPLA
;
A
#
# COMPACT_ATOMS: atom_id res chain seq x y z
N MET A 1 -2.73 35.52 -6.05
CA MET A 1 -1.81 34.56 -5.36
C MET A 1 -2.20 33.17 -5.76
N LYS A 2 -1.33 32.42 -6.42
CA LYS A 2 -1.55 30.98 -6.63
C LYS A 2 -1.44 30.28 -5.27
N ASN A 3 -2.53 29.67 -4.84
CA ASN A 3 -2.57 28.90 -3.60
C ASN A 3 -1.53 27.79 -3.69
N ASN A 4 -0.45 27.84 -2.91
CA ASN A 4 0.64 26.82 -2.89
C ASN A 4 0.16 25.42 -2.49
N TYR A 5 -1.13 25.24 -2.21
CA TYR A 5 -1.76 23.99 -1.77
C TYR A 5 -2.75 23.40 -2.79
N SER A 6 -2.57 23.68 -4.08
CA SER A 6 -3.49 23.25 -5.15
C SER A 6 -3.70 21.72 -5.27
N ASN A 7 -2.88 20.91 -4.59
CA ASN A 7 -2.92 19.45 -4.62
C ASN A 7 -3.35 18.79 -3.29
N ILE A 8 -3.87 19.58 -2.35
CA ILE A 8 -4.42 19.08 -1.09
C ILE A 8 -5.95 19.13 -1.19
N TYR A 9 -6.60 18.01 -0.89
CA TYR A 9 -8.04 17.85 -1.06
C TYR A 9 -8.68 17.23 0.18
N SER A 10 -9.82 17.75 0.61
CA SER A 10 -10.68 17.06 1.57
C SER A 10 -11.28 15.81 0.94
N PHE A 11 -11.24 14.68 1.65
CA PHE A 11 -11.67 13.40 1.11
C PHE A 11 -13.18 13.37 0.89
N ASN A 12 -13.60 13.09 -0.34
CA ASN A 12 -14.99 12.91 -0.77
C ASN A 12 -15.06 12.00 -2.01
N LYS A 13 -16.25 11.69 -2.51
CA LYS A 13 -16.45 10.81 -3.68
C LYS A 13 -15.75 11.32 -4.95
N LYS A 14 -15.74 12.64 -5.20
CA LYS A 14 -15.08 13.25 -6.37
C LYS A 14 -13.57 13.10 -6.26
N VAL A 15 -13.01 13.37 -5.09
CA VAL A 15 -11.58 13.21 -4.82
C VAL A 15 -11.17 11.75 -4.90
N LEU A 16 -11.98 10.81 -4.39
CA LEU A 16 -11.73 9.37 -4.52
C LEU A 16 -11.61 8.97 -6.00
N LYS A 17 -12.54 9.37 -6.87
CA LYS A 17 -12.45 9.09 -8.32
C LYS A 17 -11.14 9.63 -8.92
N LYS A 18 -10.77 10.88 -8.61
CA LYS A 18 -9.50 11.49 -9.05
C LYS A 18 -8.29 10.72 -8.55
N THR A 19 -8.32 10.27 -7.30
CA THR A 19 -7.26 9.47 -6.67
C THR A 19 -7.07 8.15 -7.41
N ILE A 20 -8.16 7.41 -7.68
CA ILE A 20 -8.09 6.13 -8.39
C ILE A 20 -7.56 6.31 -9.82
N LEU A 21 -8.01 7.32 -10.56
CA LEU A 21 -7.47 7.63 -11.89
C LEU A 21 -5.97 7.93 -11.84
N SER A 22 -5.51 8.67 -10.85
CA SER A 22 -4.10 8.99 -10.65
C SER A 22 -3.26 7.72 -10.35
N LEU A 23 -3.73 6.86 -9.44
CA LEU A 23 -3.07 5.60 -9.10
C LEU A 23 -3.00 4.64 -10.29
N ASN A 24 -4.07 4.56 -11.11
CA ASN A 24 -4.09 3.75 -12.34
C ASN A 24 -3.06 4.20 -13.38
N LYS A 25 -2.73 5.49 -13.41
CA LYS A 25 -1.67 6.05 -14.26
C LYS A 25 -0.26 5.85 -13.69
N GLY A 26 -0.11 5.09 -12.59
CA GLY A 26 1.17 4.86 -11.95
C GLY A 26 1.71 6.08 -11.19
N ASN A 27 0.83 7.01 -10.81
CA ASN A 27 1.20 8.11 -9.92
C ASN A 27 1.15 7.67 -8.46
N ILE A 28 1.69 8.50 -7.59
CA ILE A 28 1.68 8.33 -6.14
C ILE A 28 0.83 9.42 -5.50
N ILE A 29 0.30 9.14 -4.33
CA ILE A 29 -0.55 10.04 -3.54
C ILE A 29 -0.03 10.17 -2.12
N GLY A 30 -0.29 11.31 -1.47
CA GLY A 30 -0.24 11.45 -0.02
C GLY A 30 -1.53 10.93 0.58
N ILE A 31 -1.45 10.06 1.58
CA ILE A 31 -2.62 9.43 2.21
C ILE A 31 -2.47 9.42 3.72
N PRO A 32 -3.53 9.69 4.51
CA PRO A 32 -3.46 9.59 5.96
C PRO A 32 -3.30 8.12 6.39
N THR A 33 -2.54 7.91 7.46
CA THR A 33 -2.42 6.59 8.11
C THR A 33 -2.88 6.68 9.56
N GLU A 34 -2.62 5.66 10.37
CA GLU A 34 -2.93 5.68 11.80
C GLU A 34 -2.07 6.69 12.60
N THR A 35 -0.92 7.08 12.04
CA THR A 35 0.07 7.94 12.74
C THR A 35 0.37 9.23 11.98
N VAL A 36 0.90 9.12 10.77
CA VAL A 36 1.34 10.25 9.93
C VAL A 36 0.88 10.06 8.50
N TYR A 37 0.93 11.11 7.68
CA TYR A 37 0.73 10.99 6.24
C TYR A 37 1.87 10.19 5.61
N GLY A 38 1.51 9.26 4.72
CA GLY A 38 2.44 8.44 3.95
C GLY A 38 2.30 8.68 2.45
N LEU A 39 3.34 8.33 1.68
CA LEU A 39 3.23 8.20 0.23
C LEU A 39 2.71 6.82 -0.09
N ALA A 40 1.77 6.73 -1.01
CA ALA A 40 1.21 5.47 -1.47
C ALA A 40 1.12 5.40 -2.99
N GLY A 41 1.27 4.21 -3.53
CA GLY A 41 1.12 3.92 -4.96
C GLY A 41 0.70 2.49 -5.19
N ASN A 42 0.36 2.15 -6.44
CA ASN A 42 0.00 0.78 -6.82
C ASN A 42 1.21 -0.16 -6.62
N ALA A 43 1.07 -1.16 -5.75
CA ALA A 43 2.13 -2.12 -5.42
C ALA A 43 2.52 -3.02 -6.62
N TYR A 44 1.66 -3.14 -7.61
CA TYR A 44 1.91 -3.89 -8.85
C TYR A 44 2.56 -3.03 -9.94
N SER A 45 2.68 -1.71 -9.74
CA SER A 45 3.22 -0.78 -10.72
C SER A 45 4.68 -0.41 -10.42
N LYS A 46 5.60 -0.90 -11.24
CA LYS A 46 7.01 -0.53 -11.16
C LYS A 46 7.23 0.98 -11.21
N ALA A 47 6.42 1.71 -12.00
CA ALA A 47 6.49 3.16 -12.10
C ALA A 47 6.15 3.83 -10.77
N SER A 48 5.06 3.39 -10.09
CA SER A 48 4.67 3.89 -8.77
C SER A 48 5.76 3.62 -7.73
N ILE A 49 6.26 2.39 -7.68
CA ILE A 49 7.30 1.99 -6.72
C ILE A 49 8.58 2.82 -6.90
N LYS A 50 9.03 3.01 -8.13
CA LYS A 50 10.20 3.88 -8.42
C LYS A 50 9.98 5.32 -7.94
N LYS A 51 8.76 5.88 -8.13
CA LYS A 51 8.43 7.24 -7.67
C LYS A 51 8.50 7.35 -6.14
N ILE A 52 7.98 6.33 -5.40
CA ILE A 52 8.05 6.31 -3.93
C ILE A 52 9.51 6.35 -3.47
N TYR A 53 10.36 5.43 -3.98
CA TYR A 53 11.77 5.40 -3.61
C TYR A 53 12.50 6.71 -3.93
N LYS A 54 12.27 7.25 -5.13
CA LYS A 54 12.89 8.51 -5.58
C LYS A 54 12.49 9.68 -4.68
N LEU A 55 11.19 9.87 -4.44
CA LEU A 55 10.68 11.02 -3.67
C LEU A 55 11.09 10.95 -2.20
N LYS A 56 11.07 9.75 -1.60
CA LYS A 56 11.50 9.53 -0.21
C LYS A 56 13.02 9.44 -0.04
N LYS A 57 13.79 9.44 -1.12
CA LYS A 57 15.24 9.15 -1.11
C LYS A 57 15.55 7.87 -0.32
N ARG A 58 14.65 6.87 -0.41
CA ARG A 58 14.71 5.64 0.36
C ARG A 58 15.74 4.69 -0.26
N PRO A 59 16.63 4.06 0.55
CA PRO A 59 17.53 3.03 0.04
C PRO A 59 16.74 1.86 -0.56
N LYS A 60 17.14 1.38 -1.75
CA LYS A 60 16.43 0.29 -2.47
C LYS A 60 16.47 -1.06 -1.74
N VAL A 61 17.38 -1.22 -0.79
CA VAL A 61 17.49 -2.41 0.08
C VAL A 61 16.41 -2.46 1.18
N ASN A 62 15.69 -1.35 1.42
CA ASN A 62 14.63 -1.28 2.41
C ASN A 62 13.27 -1.52 1.74
N PRO A 63 12.64 -2.71 1.91
CA PRO A 63 11.37 -3.02 1.27
C PRO A 63 10.23 -2.11 1.74
N LEU A 64 9.20 -2.01 0.94
CA LEU A 64 7.96 -1.29 1.26
C LEU A 64 6.98 -2.21 1.99
N ILE A 65 6.08 -1.60 2.77
CA ILE A 65 4.96 -2.32 3.38
C ILE A 65 3.78 -2.26 2.42
N ILE A 66 3.22 -3.43 2.11
CA ILE A 66 2.07 -3.56 1.21
C ILE A 66 0.78 -3.64 2.02
N HIS A 67 -0.18 -2.78 1.69
CA HIS A 67 -1.43 -2.62 2.43
C HIS A 67 -2.59 -3.32 1.72
N TYR A 68 -3.29 -4.18 2.46
CA TYR A 68 -4.46 -4.93 2.01
C TYR A 68 -5.67 -4.65 2.88
N THR A 69 -6.88 -4.87 2.36
CA THR A 69 -8.13 -4.77 3.12
C THR A 69 -8.80 -6.12 3.34
N SER A 70 -8.34 -7.18 2.69
CA SER A 70 -8.89 -8.53 2.85
C SER A 70 -7.80 -9.61 2.81
N LEU A 71 -8.03 -10.70 3.53
CA LEU A 71 -7.19 -11.90 3.46
C LEU A 71 -7.20 -12.52 2.07
N LYS A 72 -8.35 -12.49 1.38
CA LYS A 72 -8.50 -13.01 0.01
C LYS A 72 -7.53 -12.33 -0.96
N ASP A 73 -7.40 -10.99 -0.87
CA ASP A 73 -6.50 -10.25 -1.76
C ASP A 73 -5.04 -10.45 -1.37
N ALA A 74 -4.71 -10.42 -0.08
CA ALA A 74 -3.36 -10.71 0.38
C ALA A 74 -2.90 -12.13 0.04
N ASN A 75 -3.80 -13.11 0.04
CA ASN A 75 -3.48 -14.50 -0.32
C ASN A 75 -3.06 -14.70 -1.79
N LYS A 76 -3.30 -13.72 -2.65
CA LYS A 76 -2.78 -13.73 -4.03
C LYS A 76 -1.27 -13.55 -4.08
N ASP A 77 -0.71 -12.90 -3.08
CA ASP A 77 0.68 -12.44 -3.07
C ASP A 77 1.56 -13.09 -2.00
N VAL A 78 0.97 -13.55 -0.88
CA VAL A 78 1.71 -14.12 0.25
C VAL A 78 1.13 -15.46 0.70
N ILE A 79 1.96 -16.23 1.42
CA ILE A 79 1.59 -17.52 2.02
C ILE A 79 1.40 -17.31 3.51
N PHE A 80 0.18 -17.53 4.00
CA PHE A 80 -0.14 -17.47 5.42
C PHE A 80 0.31 -18.72 6.17
N ASN A 81 0.63 -18.54 7.46
CA ASN A 81 0.94 -19.63 8.39
C ASN A 81 0.06 -19.56 9.65
N LYS A 82 0.13 -20.60 10.50
CA LYS A 82 -0.69 -20.68 11.73
C LYS A 82 -0.47 -19.48 12.67
N ASN A 83 0.78 -19.02 12.82
CA ASN A 83 1.11 -17.90 13.69
C ASN A 83 0.54 -16.58 13.18
N PHE A 84 0.54 -16.38 11.85
CA PHE A 84 -0.11 -15.24 11.23
C PHE A 84 -1.57 -15.15 11.65
N PHE A 85 -2.36 -16.23 11.55
CA PHE A 85 -3.79 -16.18 11.89
C PHE A 85 -4.05 -15.88 13.36
N LYS A 86 -3.20 -16.38 14.28
CA LYS A 86 -3.29 -16.04 15.72
C LYS A 86 -3.13 -14.54 15.96
N LEU A 87 -2.11 -13.94 15.37
CA LEU A 87 -1.82 -12.52 15.51
C LEU A 87 -2.81 -11.63 14.75
N TYR A 88 -3.24 -12.06 13.56
CA TYR A 88 -4.24 -11.35 12.76
C TYR A 88 -5.55 -11.17 13.54
N LYS A 89 -6.08 -12.23 14.14
CA LYS A 89 -7.31 -12.16 14.97
C LYS A 89 -7.21 -11.16 16.12
N LYS A 90 -6.01 -11.02 16.69
CA LYS A 90 -5.79 -10.18 17.88
C LYS A 90 -5.52 -8.71 17.52
N PHE A 91 -4.82 -8.44 16.41
CA PHE A 91 -4.25 -7.12 16.12
C PHE A 91 -4.73 -6.47 14.83
N CYS A 92 -5.47 -7.18 13.97
CA CYS A 92 -5.96 -6.62 12.71
C CYS A 92 -7.45 -6.30 12.73
N PRO A 93 -7.85 -5.19 12.07
CA PRO A 93 -7.00 -4.21 11.40
C PRO A 93 -6.23 -3.32 12.40
N GLY A 94 -5.00 -2.93 12.06
CA GLY A 94 -4.19 -2.14 12.98
C GLY A 94 -2.74 -1.91 12.53
N PRO A 95 -1.91 -1.33 13.40
CA PRO A 95 -0.54 -0.91 13.06
C PRO A 95 0.48 -2.05 13.08
N ILE A 96 0.06 -3.30 12.99
CA ILE A 96 0.96 -4.46 12.93
C ILE A 96 1.39 -4.73 11.49
N THR A 97 2.66 -5.06 11.31
CA THR A 97 3.22 -5.48 10.02
C THR A 97 3.69 -6.93 10.12
N PHE A 98 3.26 -7.75 9.16
CA PHE A 98 3.68 -9.14 9.04
C PHE A 98 4.69 -9.27 7.92
N VAL A 99 5.76 -10.02 8.14
CA VAL A 99 6.69 -10.43 7.10
C VAL A 99 6.39 -11.89 6.76
N LEU A 100 5.90 -12.14 5.55
CA LEU A 100 5.42 -13.43 5.10
C LEU A 100 6.15 -13.88 3.83
N LYS A 101 6.19 -15.20 3.59
CA LYS A 101 6.74 -15.75 2.35
C LYS A 101 5.92 -15.26 1.15
N LYS A 102 6.61 -14.76 0.15
CA LYS A 102 6.04 -14.30 -1.12
C LYS A 102 5.61 -15.50 -1.98
N ARG A 103 4.48 -15.40 -2.68
CA ARG A 103 4.13 -16.37 -3.72
C ARG A 103 4.99 -16.14 -4.96
N GLU A 104 5.29 -17.22 -5.68
CA GLU A 104 6.10 -17.15 -6.91
C GLU A 104 5.40 -16.37 -8.03
N ASN A 105 4.06 -16.52 -8.12
CA ASN A 105 3.22 -15.87 -9.13
C ASN A 105 2.60 -14.53 -8.65
N THR A 106 3.18 -13.88 -7.66
CA THR A 106 2.72 -12.56 -7.19
C THR A 106 2.89 -11.49 -8.25
N ASN A 107 1.95 -10.53 -8.27
CA ASN A 107 2.05 -9.34 -9.09
C ASN A 107 2.80 -8.17 -8.41
N ILE A 108 3.22 -8.33 -7.14
CA ILE A 108 4.00 -7.30 -6.45
C ILE A 108 5.32 -7.08 -7.20
N ASP A 109 5.60 -5.81 -7.52
CA ASP A 109 6.86 -5.45 -8.18
C ASP A 109 8.07 -5.84 -7.31
N LYS A 110 9.09 -6.45 -7.94
CA LYS A 110 10.30 -6.91 -7.23
C LYS A 110 11.01 -5.80 -6.46
N LEU A 111 10.94 -4.56 -6.95
CA LEU A 111 11.52 -3.42 -6.26
C LEU A 111 10.82 -3.13 -4.92
N ALA A 112 9.49 -3.36 -4.83
CA ALA A 112 8.74 -3.15 -3.59
C ALA A 112 9.19 -4.11 -2.48
N THR A 113 9.65 -5.30 -2.84
CA THR A 113 10.19 -6.31 -1.89
C THR A 113 11.70 -6.26 -1.73
N ALA A 114 12.38 -5.28 -2.34
CA ALA A 114 13.85 -5.21 -2.41
C ALA A 114 14.50 -6.52 -2.93
N GLY A 115 13.80 -7.25 -3.81
CA GLY A 115 14.24 -8.54 -4.35
C GLY A 115 14.10 -9.73 -3.39
N LEU A 116 13.58 -9.53 -2.18
CA LEU A 116 13.45 -10.59 -1.18
C LEU A 116 12.33 -11.60 -1.52
N ASN A 117 12.46 -12.81 -0.97
CA ASN A 117 11.43 -13.85 -1.05
C ASN A 117 10.29 -13.67 -0.03
N THR A 118 10.29 -12.55 0.68
CA THR A 118 9.29 -12.17 1.66
C THR A 118 8.64 -10.84 1.30
N VAL A 119 7.44 -10.64 1.83
CA VAL A 119 6.67 -9.39 1.70
C VAL A 119 6.26 -8.92 3.09
N ALA A 120 6.48 -7.64 3.37
CA ALA A 120 5.92 -6.97 4.53
C ALA A 120 4.51 -6.52 4.20
N ILE A 121 3.50 -7.01 4.94
CA ILE A 121 2.10 -6.66 4.72
C ILE A 121 1.46 -6.06 5.96
N ARG A 122 0.44 -5.21 5.74
CA ARG A 122 -0.35 -4.59 6.80
C ARG A 122 -1.83 -4.51 6.40
N PHE A 123 -2.73 -4.63 7.38
CA PHE A 123 -4.17 -4.42 7.23
C PHE A 123 -4.55 -3.13 7.96
N PRO A 124 -4.67 -1.99 7.25
CA PRO A 124 -4.85 -0.69 7.89
C PRO A 124 -6.22 -0.56 8.53
N LYS A 125 -6.31 0.18 9.63
CA LYS A 125 -7.55 0.55 10.31
C LYS A 125 -8.19 1.81 9.70
N ASN A 126 -7.37 2.71 9.16
CA ASN A 126 -7.83 3.99 8.61
C ASN A 126 -8.85 3.79 7.47
N ASN A 127 -10.01 4.44 7.58
CA ASN A 127 -11.12 4.26 6.64
C ASN A 127 -10.84 4.83 5.24
N ILE A 128 -10.07 5.92 5.13
CA ILE A 128 -9.70 6.52 3.84
C ILE A 128 -8.81 5.54 3.08
N VAL A 129 -7.77 5.01 3.73
CA VAL A 129 -6.87 4.00 3.12
C VAL A 129 -7.66 2.78 2.66
N LYS A 130 -8.54 2.24 3.52
CA LYS A 130 -9.38 1.08 3.16
C LYS A 130 -10.26 1.37 1.95
N THR A 131 -10.88 2.55 1.90
CA THR A 131 -11.75 2.95 0.79
C THR A 131 -10.95 3.07 -0.51
N VAL A 132 -9.77 3.66 -0.47
CA VAL A 132 -8.90 3.76 -1.65
C VAL A 132 -8.49 2.39 -2.16
N ILE A 133 -8.01 1.48 -1.29
CA ILE A 133 -7.60 0.12 -1.67
C ILE A 133 -8.77 -0.66 -2.32
N ARG A 134 -9.96 -0.62 -1.69
CA ARG A 134 -11.15 -1.32 -2.21
C ARG A 134 -11.57 -0.77 -3.57
N SER A 135 -11.50 0.54 -3.76
CA SER A 135 -11.89 1.19 -5.00
C SER A 135 -10.87 1.03 -6.13
N SER A 136 -9.58 0.93 -5.81
CA SER A 136 -8.51 0.74 -6.79
C SER A 136 -8.40 -0.71 -7.27
N LYS A 137 -8.88 -1.67 -6.47
CA LYS A 137 -8.80 -3.12 -6.74
C LYS A 137 -7.37 -3.68 -6.81
N PHE A 138 -6.40 -2.97 -6.25
CA PHE A 138 -5.02 -3.42 -6.06
C PHE A 138 -4.48 -2.95 -4.71
N PRO A 139 -3.46 -3.63 -4.14
CA PRO A 139 -2.84 -3.21 -2.89
C PRO A 139 -1.98 -1.96 -3.09
N LEU A 140 -1.84 -1.19 -2.01
CA LEU A 140 -0.97 0.00 -1.98
C LEU A 140 0.35 -0.31 -1.29
N ALA A 141 1.45 0.20 -1.88
CA ALA A 141 2.78 0.21 -1.27
C ALA A 141 3.07 1.60 -0.67
#